data_62c18bd96bf9f86f6739892eaf3effaa
#
_entry.id   62c18bd96bf9f86f6739892eaf3effaa
#
_cell.length_a   1.000
_cell.length_b   1.000
_cell.length_c   1.000
_cell.angle_alpha   90.00
_cell.angle_beta   90.00
_cell.angle_gamma   90.00
#
_symmetry.space_group_name_H-M   'P 1'
#
loop_
_entity.id
_entity.type
_entity.pdbx_description
1 polymer ?
#
loop_
_entity_poly.entity_id
_entity_poly.type
_entity_poly.pdbx_seq_one_letter_code
_entity_poly.pdbx_strand_id
1 'polypeptide(L)' 'MHYRNGREAKNGDKSVSLNGGEINAFGVLHSATPGNDYCNGGIAVVQSTQAGACMCDCLHVDDVAAILAEKGLDKRPAGK' A
#
# COMPACT_ATOMS: atom_id res chain seq x y z
N MET A 1 2.57 5.03 -12.94
CA MET A 1 1.93 4.10 -11.98
C MET A 1 1.55 4.84 -10.71
N HIS A 2 0.31 4.74 -10.29
CA HIS A 2 -0.22 5.53 -9.18
C HIS A 2 -1.03 4.67 -8.23
N TYR A 3 -0.97 5.02 -6.95
CA TYR A 3 -1.83 4.45 -5.92
C TYR A 3 -3.28 4.89 -6.10
N ARG A 4 -4.17 4.28 -5.33
CA ARG A 4 -5.60 4.53 -5.36
C ARG A 4 -5.98 6.01 -5.17
N ASN A 5 -5.20 6.74 -4.36
CA ASN A 5 -5.43 8.16 -4.09
C ASN A 5 -4.71 9.12 -5.04
N GLY A 6 -4.07 8.59 -6.08
CA GLY A 6 -3.36 9.40 -7.07
C GLY A 6 -1.90 9.66 -6.77
N ARG A 7 -1.38 9.18 -5.65
CA ARG A 7 0.05 9.30 -5.32
C ARG A 7 0.87 8.47 -6.30
N GLU A 8 2.00 9.00 -6.78
CA GLU A 8 2.89 8.25 -7.66
C GLU A 8 3.53 7.07 -6.91
N ALA A 9 3.50 5.89 -7.54
CA ALA A 9 4.08 4.69 -6.97
C ALA A 9 5.52 4.52 -7.44
N LYS A 10 6.42 4.27 -6.50
CA LYS A 10 7.86 4.11 -6.77
C LYS A 10 8.36 2.84 -6.10
N ASN A 11 9.34 2.20 -6.74
CA ASN A 11 10.00 1.03 -6.16
C ASN A 11 10.60 1.38 -4.81
N GLY A 12 10.43 0.49 -3.85
CA GLY A 12 10.89 0.69 -2.48
C GLY A 12 9.83 1.27 -1.54
N ASP A 13 8.68 1.70 -2.07
CA ASP A 13 7.58 2.17 -1.23
C ASP A 13 7.04 1.03 -0.38
N LYS A 14 6.70 1.34 0.86
CA LYS A 14 5.92 0.43 1.69
C LYS A 14 4.45 0.61 1.32
N SER A 15 3.79 -0.48 0.96
CA SER A 15 2.46 -0.41 0.35
C SER A 15 1.50 -1.45 0.93
N VAL A 16 0.23 -1.13 0.83
CA VAL A 16 -0.87 -1.99 1.28
C VAL A 16 -1.76 -2.25 0.08
N SER A 17 -2.04 -3.51 -0.20
CA SER A 17 -2.98 -3.90 -1.22
C SER A 17 -4.35 -4.13 -0.61
N LEU A 18 -5.36 -3.51 -1.18
CA LEU A 18 -6.75 -3.59 -0.71
C LEU A 18 -7.58 -4.27 -1.79
N ASN A 19 -8.39 -5.22 -1.38
CA ASN A 19 -9.28 -5.91 -2.29
C ASN A 19 -10.64 -6.06 -1.61
N GLY A 20 -11.65 -5.44 -2.21
CA GLY A 20 -12.99 -5.47 -1.64
C GLY A 20 -13.08 -4.83 -0.25
N GLY A 21 -12.22 -3.87 0.06
CA GLY A 21 -12.18 -3.21 1.35
C GLY A 21 -11.34 -3.92 2.40
N GLU A 22 -10.72 -5.04 2.05
CA GLU A 22 -9.86 -5.81 2.94
C GLU A 22 -8.40 -5.65 2.58
N ILE A 23 -7.52 -5.72 3.58
CA ILE A 23 -6.08 -5.74 3.33
C ILE A 23 -5.70 -7.11 2.81
N ASN A 24 -5.23 -7.15 1.57
CA ASN A 24 -4.87 -8.40 0.89
C ASN A 24 -3.38 -8.69 0.98
N ALA A 25 -2.55 -7.66 0.93
CA ALA A 25 -1.10 -7.81 1.03
C ALA A 25 -0.50 -6.53 1.59
N PHE A 26 0.67 -6.66 2.20
CA PHE A 26 1.40 -5.57 2.80
C PHE A 26 2.89 -5.83 2.62
N GLY A 27 3.61 -4.88 2.12
CA GLY A 27 5.04 -5.07 1.91
C GLY A 27 5.69 -3.94 1.13
N VAL A 28 6.78 -4.26 0.48
CA VAL A 28 7.60 -3.31 -0.27
C VAL A 28 7.32 -3.46 -1.76
N LEU A 29 6.99 -2.35 -2.41
CA LEU A 29 6.73 -2.32 -3.84
C LEU A 29 8.02 -2.56 -4.63
N HIS A 30 7.95 -3.45 -5.61
CA HIS A 30 9.00 -3.68 -6.60
C HIS A 30 8.39 -3.84 -7.98
N SER A 31 9.21 -3.76 -9.00
CA SER A 31 8.79 -3.91 -10.39
C SER A 31 7.77 -2.85 -10.83
N ALA A 32 7.81 -1.67 -10.19
CA ALA A 32 7.00 -0.54 -10.63
C ALA A 32 7.56 0.04 -11.92
N THR A 33 6.68 0.39 -12.83
CA THR A 33 7.03 1.01 -14.12
C THR A 33 6.56 2.45 -14.10
N PRO A 34 7.44 3.43 -14.41
CA PRO A 34 7.03 4.83 -14.48
C PRO A 34 5.97 5.08 -15.55
N GLY A 35 5.18 6.12 -15.35
CA GLY A 35 4.16 6.54 -16.31
C GLY A 35 2.77 6.03 -15.93
N ASN A 36 1.84 6.21 -16.87
CA ASN A 36 0.43 5.89 -16.63
C ASN A 36 -0.07 4.71 -17.45
N ASP A 37 0.81 4.03 -18.17
CA ASP A 37 0.43 2.91 -19.04
C ASP A 37 0.30 1.59 -18.29
N TYR A 38 0.85 1.51 -17.09
CA TYR A 38 0.87 0.30 -16.27
C TYR A 38 0.41 0.62 -14.87
N CYS A 39 -0.28 -0.31 -14.25
CA CYS A 39 -0.75 -0.15 -12.88
C CYS A 39 -0.38 -1.34 -11.97
N ASN A 40 0.20 -2.40 -12.54
CA ASN A 40 0.56 -3.57 -11.77
C ASN A 40 2.02 -3.53 -11.33
N GLY A 41 2.25 -3.82 -10.07
CA GLY A 41 3.58 -4.00 -9.50
C GLY A 41 3.58 -5.22 -8.61
N GLY A 42 4.72 -5.52 -8.02
CA GLY A 42 4.85 -6.62 -7.06
C GLY A 42 5.00 -6.06 -5.65
N ILE A 43 4.38 -6.70 -4.69
CA ILE A 43 4.58 -6.39 -3.29
C ILE A 43 5.29 -7.57 -2.64
N ALA A 44 6.54 -7.34 -2.21
CA ALA A 44 7.32 -8.33 -1.49
C ALA A 44 6.90 -8.34 -0.04
N VAL A 45 6.23 -9.42 0.35
CA VAL A 45 5.73 -9.59 1.71
C VAL A 45 6.74 -10.32 2.59
N VAL A 46 6.55 -10.23 3.90
CA VAL A 46 7.50 -10.76 4.89
C VAL A 46 7.70 -12.27 4.76
N GLN A 47 6.75 -12.98 4.23
CA GLN A 47 6.77 -14.44 4.15
C GLN A 47 7.37 -14.98 2.86
N SER A 48 8.26 -14.24 2.24
CA SER A 48 9.05 -14.64 1.07
C SER A 48 8.28 -14.90 -0.22
N THR A 49 6.98 -14.78 -0.22
CA THR A 49 6.17 -14.79 -1.44
C THR A 49 5.86 -13.37 -1.85
N GLN A 50 5.72 -13.14 -3.13
CA GLN A 50 5.34 -11.83 -3.62
C GLN A 50 3.89 -11.84 -4.10
N ALA A 51 3.23 -10.72 -3.99
CA ALA A 51 1.88 -10.55 -4.48
C ALA A 51 1.89 -9.55 -5.64
N GLY A 52 1.33 -9.94 -6.77
CA GLY A 52 1.06 -9.00 -7.85
C GLY A 52 -0.14 -8.17 -7.49
N ALA A 53 -0.09 -6.86 -7.77
CA ALA A 53 -1.18 -5.97 -7.42
C ALA A 53 -1.30 -4.83 -8.42
N CYS A 54 -2.54 -4.42 -8.66
CA CYS A 54 -2.81 -3.20 -9.41
C CYS A 54 -2.69 -2.02 -8.43
N MET A 55 -1.85 -1.05 -8.74
CA MET A 55 -1.64 0.08 -7.85
C MET A 55 -2.90 0.92 -7.64
N CYS A 56 -3.85 0.84 -8.57
CA CYS A 56 -5.14 1.48 -8.37
C CYS A 56 -5.96 0.89 -7.21
N ASP A 57 -5.58 -0.31 -6.73
CA ASP A 57 -6.20 -0.95 -5.57
C ASP A 57 -5.35 -0.79 -4.30
N CYS A 58 -4.25 -0.06 -4.38
CA CYS A 58 -3.27 0.01 -3.29
C CYS A 58 -3.17 1.41 -2.70
N LEU A 59 -2.61 1.47 -1.50
CA LEU A 59 -2.24 2.71 -0.84
C LEU A 59 -0.81 2.62 -0.33
N HIS A 60 -0.13 3.75 -0.33
CA HIS A 60 1.15 3.89 0.33
C HIS A 60 0.94 3.88 1.86
N VAL A 61 1.88 3.30 2.59
CA VAL A 61 1.77 3.14 4.04
C VAL A 61 1.63 4.50 4.76
N ASP A 62 2.31 5.54 4.27
CA ASP A 62 2.18 6.88 4.88
C ASP A 62 0.76 7.42 4.77
N ASP A 63 0.06 7.10 3.68
CA ASP A 63 -1.33 7.54 3.49
C ASP A 63 -2.28 6.75 4.39
N VAL A 64 -1.98 5.46 4.62
CA VAL A 64 -2.72 4.64 5.59
C VAL A 64 -2.52 5.19 7.00
N ALA A 65 -1.30 5.57 7.36
CA ALA A 65 -0.99 6.16 8.67
C ALA A 65 -1.76 7.46 8.88
N ALA A 66 -1.88 8.29 7.84
CA ALA A 66 -2.64 9.53 7.92
C ALA A 66 -4.13 9.26 8.18
N ILE A 67 -4.70 8.23 7.54
CA ILE A 67 -6.09 7.83 7.77
C ILE A 67 -6.28 7.33 9.20
N LEU A 68 -5.34 6.53 9.71
CA LEU A 68 -5.39 6.05 11.08
C LEU A 68 -5.35 7.20 12.09
N ALA A 69 -4.49 8.19 11.85
CA ALA A 69 -4.40 9.37 12.70
C ALA A 69 -5.71 10.17 12.67
N GLU A 70 -6.28 10.35 11.50
CA GLU A 70 -7.56 11.07 11.33
C GLU A 70 -8.68 10.42 12.13
N LYS A 71 -8.70 9.09 12.20
CA LYS A 71 -9.74 8.34 12.91
C LYS A 71 -9.37 8.02 14.35
N GLY A 72 -8.20 8.48 14.81
CA GLY A 72 -7.75 8.24 16.18
C GLY A 72 -7.31 6.81 16.46
N LEU A 73 -7.05 6.02 15.43
CA LEU A 73 -6.68 4.61 15.57
C LEU A 73 -5.19 4.40 15.75
N ASP A 74 -4.39 5.45 15.64
CA ASP A 74 -2.94 5.40 15.82
C ASP A 74 -2.50 5.51 17.28
N LYS A 75 -3.45 5.74 18.19
CA LYS A 75 -3.14 5.95 19.62
C LYS A 75 -3.32 4.65 20.39
N ARG A 76 -2.41 4.42 21.34
CA ARG A 76 -2.56 3.28 22.25
C ARG A 76 -3.70 3.54 23.23
N PRO A 77 -4.53 2.53 23.52
CA PRO A 77 -5.55 2.67 24.56
C PRO A 77 -4.90 2.95 25.91
N ALA A 78 -5.52 3.81 26.70
CA ALA A 78 -5.05 4.09 28.05
C ALA A 78 -5.15 2.85 28.92
N GLY A 79 -4.09 2.54 29.66
CA GLY A 79 -4.09 1.42 30.60
C GLY A 79 -3.95 0.03 29.99
N LYS A 80 -3.54 -0.04 28.73
CA LYS A 80 -3.39 -1.32 28.01
C LYS A 80 -1.93 -1.64 27.69
#